data_84251ba013d34beee00ecdfd3bbab1f1
#
_entry.id   84251ba013d34beee00ecdfd3bbab1f1
#
_cell.length_a   1.000
_cell.length_b   1.000
_cell.length_c   1.000
_cell.angle_alpha   90.00
_cell.angle_beta   90.00
_cell.angle_gamma   90.00
#
_symmetry.space_group_name_H-M   'P 1'
#
loop_
_entity.id
_entity.type
_entity.pdbx_description
1 polymer ?
#
loop_
_entity_poly.entity_id
_entity_poly.type
_entity_poly.pdbx_seq_one_letter_code
_entity_poly.pdbx_strand_id
1 'polypeptide(L)'
;TLDRGDIIMISSVATRSLSANGAPYNMAKTAMEALAYTLAKEEKEHGVRVNIVAPGLVETDMGERLMRALQGVDDLRVLDDGMPFGRVCQPEDVANVVHFLVSEQNSYLTGERLYCDGGRQVIVRK
;
A
#
# COMPACT_ATOMS: atom_id res chain seq x y z
N THR A 1 -12.90 -7.83 -26.71
CA THR A 1 -12.00 -8.49 -25.73
C THR A 1 -10.75 -7.68 -25.56
N LEU A 2 -10.44 -7.32 -24.34
CA LEU A 2 -9.20 -6.62 -24.01
C LEU A 2 -8.06 -7.66 -24.01
N ASP A 3 -6.96 -7.33 -24.67
CA ASP A 3 -5.76 -8.18 -24.66
C ASP A 3 -5.06 -8.12 -23.30
N ARG A 4 -5.41 -7.14 -22.47
CA ARG A 4 -4.83 -6.94 -21.14
C ARG A 4 -5.83 -6.30 -20.18
N GLY A 5 -5.85 -6.77 -18.96
CA GLY A 5 -6.50 -6.13 -17.82
C GLY A 5 -5.54 -6.00 -16.67
N ASP A 6 -5.74 -4.97 -15.84
CA ASP A 6 -4.96 -4.75 -14.63
C ASP A 6 -5.89 -4.46 -13.47
N ILE A 7 -5.69 -5.17 -12.36
CA ILE A 7 -6.38 -4.93 -11.09
C ILE A 7 -5.31 -4.55 -10.07
N ILE A 8 -5.46 -3.39 -9.47
CA ILE A 8 -4.58 -2.91 -8.40
C ILE A 8 -5.38 -2.79 -7.12
N MET A 9 -4.94 -3.50 -6.11
CA MET A 9 -5.53 -3.40 -4.77
C MET A 9 -4.64 -2.58 -3.87
N ILE A 10 -5.21 -1.55 -3.26
CA ILE A 10 -4.49 -0.69 -2.33
C ILE A 10 -4.64 -1.28 -0.93
N SER A 11 -3.55 -1.83 -0.43
CA SER A 11 -3.47 -2.42 0.89
C SER A 11 -2.81 -1.45 1.88
N SER A 12 -2.06 -1.96 2.81
CA SER A 12 -1.38 -1.18 3.84
C SER A 12 -0.23 -2.00 4.41
N VAL A 13 0.79 -1.31 4.90
CA VAL A 13 1.83 -1.93 5.74
C VAL A 13 1.25 -2.58 7.01
N ALA A 14 0.00 -2.25 7.37
CA ALA A 14 -0.69 -2.87 8.50
C ALA A 14 -0.80 -4.40 8.36
N THR A 15 -0.82 -4.94 7.14
CA THR A 15 -0.85 -6.40 6.92
C THR A 15 0.46 -7.07 7.32
N ARG A 16 1.54 -6.31 7.38
CA ARG A 16 2.85 -6.79 7.86
C ARG A 16 3.01 -6.58 9.37
N SER A 17 2.61 -5.42 9.88
CA SER A 17 2.81 -5.06 11.28
C SER A 17 1.81 -5.72 12.22
N LEU A 18 0.57 -5.89 11.79
CA LEU A 18 -0.53 -6.47 12.57
C LEU A 18 -0.64 -5.88 13.97
N SER A 19 -0.63 -4.56 14.05
CA SER A 19 -0.57 -3.82 15.31
C SER A 19 -1.76 -4.11 16.23
N ALA A 20 -1.51 -4.09 17.53
CA ALA A 20 -2.55 -4.25 18.55
C ALA A 20 -3.67 -3.21 18.36
N ASN A 21 -4.88 -3.58 18.73
CA ASN A 21 -6.11 -2.77 18.59
C ASN A 21 -6.52 -2.47 17.14
N GLY A 22 -5.87 -3.08 16.16
CA GLY A 22 -6.14 -2.87 14.73
C GLY A 22 -6.84 -4.04 14.04
N ALA A 23 -7.40 -4.99 14.77
CA ALA A 23 -7.90 -6.25 14.20
C ALA A 23 -8.89 -6.08 13.04
N PRO A 24 -9.92 -5.24 13.10
CA PRO A 24 -10.84 -5.09 11.97
C PRO A 24 -10.14 -4.62 10.68
N TYR A 25 -9.29 -3.63 10.79
CA TYR A 25 -8.53 -3.10 9.65
C TYR A 25 -7.52 -4.12 9.14
N ASN A 26 -6.77 -4.73 10.05
CA ASN A 26 -5.77 -5.75 9.70
C ASN A 26 -6.40 -6.93 8.98
N MET A 27 -7.55 -7.42 9.48
CA MET A 27 -8.28 -8.52 8.86
C MET A 27 -8.81 -8.13 7.47
N ALA A 28 -9.42 -6.96 7.32
CA ALA A 28 -9.98 -6.52 6.05
C ALA A 28 -8.88 -6.39 4.98
N LYS A 29 -7.77 -5.76 5.30
CA LYS A 29 -6.65 -5.60 4.37
C LYS A 29 -5.96 -6.92 4.05
N THR A 30 -5.79 -7.80 5.03
CA THR A 30 -5.20 -9.13 4.81
C THR A 30 -6.11 -10.00 3.93
N ALA A 31 -7.42 -9.97 4.16
CA ALA A 31 -8.38 -10.68 3.33
C ALA A 31 -8.35 -10.17 1.88
N MET A 32 -8.24 -8.87 1.68
CA MET A 32 -8.12 -8.29 0.34
C MET A 32 -6.83 -8.73 -0.36
N GLU A 33 -5.71 -8.82 0.37
CA GLU A 33 -4.45 -9.32 -0.20
C GLU A 33 -4.58 -10.81 -0.58
N ALA A 34 -5.22 -11.62 0.24
CA ALA A 34 -5.49 -13.02 -0.09
C ALA A 34 -6.31 -13.15 -1.37
N LEU A 35 -7.34 -12.31 -1.54
CA LEU A 35 -8.13 -12.26 -2.77
C LEU A 35 -7.25 -11.89 -3.96
N ALA A 36 -6.41 -10.86 -3.83
CA ALA A 36 -5.52 -10.42 -4.91
C ALA A 36 -4.58 -11.53 -5.37
N TYR A 37 -3.96 -12.25 -4.44
CA TYR A 37 -3.08 -13.38 -4.78
C TYR A 37 -3.84 -14.51 -5.49
N THR A 38 -5.05 -14.78 -5.05
CA THR A 38 -5.91 -15.81 -5.67
C THR A 38 -6.26 -15.41 -7.10
N LEU A 39 -6.77 -14.19 -7.29
CA LEU A 39 -7.13 -13.67 -8.61
C LEU A 39 -5.93 -13.63 -9.56
N ALA A 40 -4.74 -13.27 -9.07
CA ALA A 40 -3.55 -13.26 -9.90
C ALA A 40 -3.26 -14.63 -10.52
N LYS A 41 -3.54 -15.71 -9.78
CA LYS A 41 -3.34 -17.07 -10.26
C LYS A 41 -4.45 -17.51 -11.23
N GLU A 42 -5.69 -17.14 -10.92
CA GLU A 42 -6.85 -17.54 -11.71
C GLU A 42 -6.93 -16.80 -13.05
N GLU A 43 -6.58 -15.50 -13.04
CA GLU A 43 -6.85 -14.62 -14.16
C GLU A 43 -5.67 -14.42 -15.13
N LYS A 44 -4.49 -14.93 -14.80
CA LYS A 44 -3.32 -14.76 -15.66
C LYS A 44 -3.51 -15.35 -17.07
N GLU A 45 -4.26 -16.42 -17.17
CA GLU A 45 -4.58 -17.06 -18.45
C GLU A 45 -5.47 -16.19 -19.35
N HIS A 46 -6.18 -15.23 -18.73
CA HIS A 46 -7.04 -14.29 -19.42
C HIS A 46 -6.33 -12.94 -19.72
N GLY A 47 -5.01 -12.88 -19.49
CA GLY A 47 -4.23 -11.65 -19.70
C GLY A 47 -4.43 -10.59 -18.62
N VAL A 48 -4.97 -10.96 -17.46
CA VAL A 48 -5.21 -10.04 -16.35
C VAL A 48 -4.08 -10.14 -15.34
N ARG A 49 -3.52 -8.99 -14.98
CA ARG A 49 -2.52 -8.85 -13.92
C ARG A 49 -3.19 -8.31 -12.66
N VAL A 50 -2.86 -8.87 -11.52
CA VAL A 50 -3.38 -8.43 -10.23
C VAL A 50 -2.20 -8.19 -9.30
N ASN A 51 -2.02 -6.94 -8.87
CA ASN A 51 -0.93 -6.55 -7.99
C ASN A 51 -1.45 -5.74 -6.81
N ILE A 52 -0.66 -5.69 -5.76
CA ILE A 52 -0.99 -5.00 -4.51
C ILE A 52 0.02 -3.89 -4.29
N VAL A 53 -0.48 -2.70 -3.97
CA VAL A 53 0.35 -1.60 -3.46
C VAL A 53 0.00 -1.41 -1.99
N ALA A 54 1.00 -1.51 -1.12
CA ALA A 54 0.85 -1.41 0.32
C ALA A 54 1.60 -0.17 0.85
N PRO A 55 0.93 0.99 0.90
CA PRO A 55 1.55 2.20 1.42
C PRO A 55 1.77 2.14 2.93
N GLY A 56 2.76 2.89 3.40
CA GLY A 56 2.89 3.28 4.79
C GLY A 56 2.02 4.50 5.09
N LEU A 57 2.51 5.39 5.95
CA LEU A 57 1.83 6.65 6.24
C LEU A 57 1.88 7.55 5.00
N VAL A 58 0.71 7.94 4.51
CA VAL A 58 0.56 8.86 3.38
C VAL A 58 -0.13 10.13 3.85
N GLU A 59 0.30 11.27 3.36
CA GLU A 59 -0.33 12.57 3.65
C GLU A 59 -1.70 12.64 2.97
N THR A 60 -2.70 12.15 3.67
CA THR A 60 -4.12 12.13 3.30
C THR A 60 -4.95 12.50 4.52
N ASP A 61 -6.22 12.82 4.35
CA ASP A 61 -7.13 13.07 5.47
C ASP A 61 -7.17 11.88 6.45
N MET A 62 -7.13 10.66 5.93
CA MET A 62 -7.08 9.45 6.77
C MET A 62 -5.77 9.37 7.55
N GLY A 63 -4.63 9.62 6.89
CA GLY A 63 -3.31 9.62 7.52
C GLY A 63 -3.21 10.69 8.62
N GLU A 64 -3.73 11.87 8.37
CA GLU A 64 -3.79 12.97 9.34
C GLU A 64 -4.65 12.60 10.55
N ARG A 65 -5.83 12.04 10.32
CA ARG A 65 -6.72 11.59 11.41
C ARG A 65 -6.05 10.51 12.26
N LEU A 66 -5.38 9.57 11.62
CA LEU A 66 -4.69 8.49 12.32
C LEU A 66 -3.58 9.04 13.22
N MET A 67 -2.75 9.93 12.71
CA MET A 67 -1.63 10.48 13.49
C MET A 67 -2.10 11.44 14.58
N ARG A 68 -3.19 12.17 14.34
CA ARG A 68 -3.84 12.97 15.38
C ARG A 68 -4.32 12.10 16.54
N ALA A 69 -4.93 10.96 16.22
CA ALA A 69 -5.43 10.02 17.22
C ALA A 69 -4.31 9.31 18.00
N LEU A 70 -3.22 8.93 17.31
CA LEU A 70 -2.14 8.14 17.90
C LEU A 70 -1.06 8.97 18.57
N GLN A 71 -0.73 10.15 18.05
CA GLN A 71 0.41 10.95 18.48
C GLN A 71 0.08 12.42 18.73
N GLY A 72 -1.16 12.84 18.58
CA GLY A 72 -1.57 14.23 18.76
C GLY A 72 -0.97 15.18 17.72
N VAL A 73 -0.58 14.66 16.55
CA VAL A 73 0.03 15.45 15.48
C VAL A 73 -1.07 16.01 14.58
N ASP A 74 -1.12 17.33 14.42
CA ASP A 74 -2.11 18.01 13.57
C ASP A 74 -1.63 18.17 12.13
N ASP A 75 -0.33 18.34 11.93
CA ASP A 75 0.30 18.47 10.60
C ASP A 75 1.35 17.36 10.43
N LEU A 76 1.17 16.51 9.43
CA LEU A 76 2.10 15.40 9.15
C LEU A 76 3.50 15.87 8.78
N ARG A 77 3.66 17.10 8.33
CA ARG A 77 4.96 17.64 7.93
C ARG A 77 5.94 17.75 9.10
N VAL A 78 5.46 17.84 10.33
CA VAL A 78 6.33 17.80 11.50
C VAL A 78 7.07 16.47 11.64
N LEU A 79 6.60 15.44 10.94
CA LEU A 79 7.22 14.11 10.91
C LEU A 79 8.30 13.97 9.84
N ASP A 80 8.43 14.93 8.92
CA ASP A 80 9.28 14.80 7.73
C ASP A 80 10.73 14.45 8.08
N ASP A 81 11.33 15.08 9.08
CA ASP A 81 12.72 14.84 9.46
C ASP A 81 12.99 13.40 9.92
N GLY A 82 11.98 12.74 10.47
CA GLY A 82 12.09 11.35 10.92
C GLY A 82 11.68 10.32 9.88
N MET A 83 11.29 10.75 8.69
CA MET A 83 10.77 9.89 7.64
C MET A 83 11.84 9.51 6.62
N PRO A 84 11.70 8.36 5.96
CA PRO A 84 12.55 8.00 4.83
C PRO A 84 12.55 9.12 3.78
N PHE A 85 13.73 9.39 3.21
CA PHE A 85 13.94 10.46 2.22
C PHE A 85 13.56 11.86 2.70
N GLY A 86 13.44 12.07 4.03
CA GLY A 86 13.21 13.39 4.64
C GLY A 86 11.79 13.93 4.46
N ARG A 87 10.82 13.09 4.16
CA ARG A 87 9.43 13.54 3.98
C ARG A 87 8.42 12.42 4.19
N VAL A 88 7.20 12.79 4.54
CA VAL A 88 6.06 11.88 4.56
C VAL A 88 5.69 11.52 3.12
N CYS A 89 5.32 10.25 2.90
CA CYS A 89 4.84 9.78 1.59
C CYS A 89 3.64 10.60 1.13
N GLN A 90 3.65 10.98 -0.13
CA GLN A 90 2.57 11.75 -0.76
C GLN A 90 1.68 10.84 -1.60
N PRO A 91 0.41 11.21 -1.83
CA PRO A 91 -0.48 10.45 -2.73
C PRO A 91 0.15 10.19 -4.10
N GLU A 92 0.92 11.13 -4.62
CA GLU A 92 1.60 11.01 -5.91
C GLU A 92 2.64 9.90 -5.93
N ASP A 93 3.30 9.63 -4.80
CA ASP A 93 4.26 8.53 -4.69
C ASP A 93 3.56 7.18 -4.90
N VAL A 94 2.38 7.02 -4.32
CA VAL A 94 1.55 5.82 -4.50
C VAL A 94 1.01 5.76 -5.93
N ALA A 95 0.52 6.86 -6.45
CA ALA A 95 -0.01 6.95 -7.82
C ALA A 95 1.04 6.58 -8.86
N ASN A 96 2.30 6.98 -8.67
CA ASN A 96 3.40 6.64 -9.58
C ASN A 96 3.65 5.13 -9.62
N VAL A 97 3.55 4.43 -8.49
CA VAL A 97 3.67 2.97 -8.45
C VAL A 97 2.52 2.31 -9.20
N VAL A 98 1.29 2.76 -8.95
CA VAL A 98 0.10 2.26 -9.66
C VAL A 98 0.25 2.50 -11.16
N HIS A 99 0.67 3.70 -11.56
CA HIS A 99 0.86 4.04 -12.97
C HIS A 99 1.85 3.10 -13.67
N PHE A 100 2.98 2.80 -13.02
CA PHE A 100 3.93 1.81 -13.55
C PHE A 100 3.27 0.43 -13.72
N LEU A 101 2.56 -0.04 -12.68
CA LEU A 101 1.98 -1.39 -12.68
C LEU A 101 0.95 -1.59 -13.81
N VAL A 102 0.17 -0.56 -14.14
CA VAL A 102 -0.84 -0.65 -15.19
C VAL A 102 -0.32 -0.24 -16.58
N SER A 103 0.92 0.20 -16.66
CA SER A 103 1.54 0.62 -17.92
C SER A 103 2.11 -0.55 -18.70
N GLU A 104 2.42 -0.31 -19.97
CA GLU A 104 3.10 -1.30 -20.82
C GLU A 104 4.50 -1.67 -20.32
N GLN A 105 5.11 -0.81 -19.51
CA GLN A 105 6.41 -1.08 -18.89
C GLN A 105 6.35 -2.25 -17.92
N ASN A 106 5.20 -2.47 -17.27
CA ASN A 106 4.97 -3.70 -16.54
C ASN A 106 4.52 -4.80 -17.51
N SER A 107 5.46 -5.52 -18.04
CA SER A 107 5.19 -6.59 -18.98
C SER A 107 5.05 -7.96 -18.32
N TYR A 108 5.55 -8.14 -17.07
CA TYR A 108 5.69 -9.50 -16.52
C TYR A 108 5.40 -9.62 -15.01
N LEU A 109 4.94 -8.56 -14.34
CA LEU A 109 4.60 -8.60 -12.91
C LEU A 109 3.10 -8.85 -12.71
N THR A 110 2.80 -9.90 -11.95
CA THR A 110 1.47 -10.18 -11.42
C THR A 110 1.61 -10.95 -10.10
N GLY A 111 0.67 -10.79 -9.20
CA GLY A 111 0.71 -11.45 -7.90
C GLY A 111 1.77 -10.89 -6.95
N GLU A 112 2.20 -9.66 -7.16
CA GLU A 112 3.20 -8.99 -6.34
C GLU A 112 2.58 -8.00 -5.37
N ARG A 113 3.19 -7.89 -4.20
CA ARG A 113 2.89 -6.85 -3.22
C ARG A 113 4.08 -5.92 -3.11
N LEU A 114 3.86 -4.66 -3.44
CA LEU A 114 4.87 -3.62 -3.37
C LEU A 114 4.61 -2.70 -2.18
N TYR A 115 5.55 -2.64 -1.26
CA TYR A 115 5.49 -1.69 -0.17
C TYR A 115 5.97 -0.31 -0.64
N CYS A 116 5.10 0.68 -0.47
CA CYS A 116 5.41 2.08 -0.74
C CYS A 116 5.57 2.82 0.59
N ASP A 117 6.66 2.53 1.29
CA ASP A 117 6.91 2.96 2.68
C ASP A 117 8.33 3.51 2.91
N GLY A 118 9.08 3.73 1.84
CA GLY A 118 10.48 4.17 1.92
C GLY A 118 11.43 3.13 2.52
N GLY A 119 11.03 1.86 2.54
CA GLY A 119 11.80 0.78 3.17
C GLY A 119 11.72 0.80 4.70
N ARG A 120 10.82 1.61 5.26
CA ARG A 120 10.67 1.73 6.71
C ARG A 120 10.05 0.46 7.27
N GLN A 121 10.85 -0.30 8.00
CA GLN A 121 10.29 -1.30 8.89
C GLN A 121 9.53 -0.59 10.01
N VAL A 122 8.33 -1.08 10.31
CA VAL A 122 7.60 -0.59 11.48
C VAL A 122 8.43 -0.96 12.70
N ILE A 123 9.19 0.00 13.20
CA ILE A 123 9.85 -0.14 14.49
C ILE A 123 8.76 0.03 15.53
N VAL A 124 8.30 -1.09 16.06
CA VAL A 124 7.49 -1.05 17.29
C VAL A 124 8.44 -0.56 18.37
N ARG A 125 8.37 0.73 18.69
CA ARG A 125 9.02 1.22 19.90
C ARG A 125 8.30 0.57 21.08
N LYS A 126 9.05 -0.20 21.80
CA LYS A 126 8.60 -0.73 23.09
C LYS A 126 8.34 0.41 24.06
#